data_ca419f79639ce21bca70d93075e3e6bd
#
_entry.id   ca419f79639ce21bca70d93075e3e6bd
#
_cell.length_a   1.000
_cell.length_b   1.000
_cell.length_c   1.000
_cell.angle_alpha   90.00
_cell.angle_beta   90.00
_cell.angle_gamma   90.00
#
_symmetry.space_group_name_H-M   'P 1'
#
loop_
_entity.id
_entity.type
_entity.pdbx_description
1 polymer ?
#
loop_
_entity_poly.entity_id
_entity_poly.type
_entity_poly.pdbx_seq_one_letter_code
_entity_poly.pdbx_strand_id
1 'polypeptide(L)'
;MNIWLASQSPRRATMLMELFPNLKCEGFPDVDETPSPGSVDMQVLSICQKKSQAVPGVHDFDLVIVCDTMLADPDDMDSSLGKPTDTVEAAMMLHRLSGRRHQVWSATGIQLQGQWKFFIEHAIVEIDSLTDEQLVELVLSESWKGKAGGYDLAGPMGKYARLIEGSEATVLGIAGEAMELLESFSF
;
A
#
# COMPACT_ATOMS: atom_id res chain seq x y z
N MET A 1 -24.54 -2.78 5.97
CA MET A 1 -23.78 -2.91 4.71
C MET A 1 -22.73 -3.99 4.88
N ASN A 2 -22.72 -5.00 4.00
CA ASN A 2 -21.71 -6.06 3.99
C ASN A 2 -20.52 -5.59 3.17
N ILE A 3 -19.34 -5.48 3.78
CA ILE A 3 -18.14 -4.93 3.14
C ILE A 3 -17.03 -5.96 3.12
N TRP A 4 -16.37 -6.08 1.99
CA TRP A 4 -15.23 -6.95 1.79
C TRP A 4 -14.00 -6.16 1.38
N LEU A 5 -12.96 -6.19 2.22
CA LEU A 5 -11.61 -5.79 1.84
C LEU A 5 -10.90 -7.02 1.26
N ALA A 6 -10.74 -7.06 -0.06
CA ALA A 6 -10.05 -8.12 -0.77
C ALA A 6 -8.52 -7.89 -0.69
N SER A 7 -7.98 -7.91 0.53
CA SER A 7 -6.57 -7.69 0.84
C SER A 7 -6.14 -8.46 2.09
N GLN A 8 -4.89 -8.91 2.11
CA GLN A 8 -4.25 -9.53 3.29
C GLN A 8 -3.44 -8.50 4.11
N SER A 9 -3.46 -7.22 3.75
CA SER A 9 -2.68 -6.19 4.44
C SER A 9 -3.29 -5.85 5.82
N PRO A 10 -2.57 -6.09 6.94
CA PRO A 10 -3.05 -5.73 8.27
C PRO A 10 -3.27 -4.22 8.43
N ARG A 11 -2.43 -3.40 7.78
CA ARG A 11 -2.56 -1.92 7.85
C ARG A 11 -3.88 -1.44 7.27
N ARG A 12 -4.24 -1.94 6.07
CA ARG A 12 -5.52 -1.62 5.42
C ARG A 12 -6.70 -2.11 6.25
N ALA A 13 -6.59 -3.33 6.80
CA ALA A 13 -7.61 -3.89 7.67
C ALA A 13 -7.82 -3.01 8.91
N THR A 14 -6.75 -2.60 9.60
CA THR A 14 -6.85 -1.72 10.78
C THR A 14 -7.54 -0.41 10.46
N MET A 15 -7.12 0.30 9.40
CA MET A 15 -7.76 1.57 9.01
C MET A 15 -9.26 1.41 8.71
N LEU A 16 -9.63 0.36 7.97
CA LEU A 16 -11.03 0.18 7.56
C LEU A 16 -11.90 -0.41 8.66
N MET A 17 -11.36 -1.16 9.62
CA MET A 17 -12.12 -1.66 10.77
C MET A 17 -12.52 -0.54 11.72
N GLU A 18 -11.81 0.58 11.75
CA GLU A 18 -12.23 1.79 12.49
C GLU A 18 -13.53 2.37 11.93
N LEU A 19 -13.72 2.30 10.60
CA LEU A 19 -14.94 2.76 9.92
C LEU A 19 -16.02 1.66 9.88
N PHE A 20 -15.61 0.42 9.68
CA PHE A 20 -16.48 -0.73 9.42
C PHE A 20 -16.11 -1.91 10.31
N PRO A 21 -16.61 -1.97 11.56
CA PRO A 21 -16.20 -3.01 12.54
C PRO A 21 -16.47 -4.46 12.08
N ASN A 22 -17.43 -4.66 11.16
CA ASN A 22 -17.80 -5.97 10.63
C ASN A 22 -17.19 -6.26 9.24
N LEU A 23 -16.11 -5.58 8.88
CA LEU A 23 -15.41 -5.75 7.62
C LEU A 23 -14.89 -7.19 7.46
N LYS A 24 -15.21 -7.83 6.34
CA LYS A 24 -14.53 -9.08 5.94
C LYS A 24 -13.19 -8.74 5.31
N CYS A 25 -12.11 -9.35 5.79
CA CYS A 25 -10.76 -9.21 5.23
C CYS A 25 -10.29 -10.56 4.68
N GLU A 26 -10.19 -10.67 3.36
CA GLU A 26 -9.72 -11.88 2.69
C GLU A 26 -9.18 -11.51 1.30
N GLY A 27 -7.90 -11.71 1.07
CA GLY A 27 -7.26 -11.42 -0.21
C GLY A 27 -7.24 -12.62 -1.15
N PHE A 28 -6.77 -12.39 -2.38
CA PHE A 28 -6.62 -13.41 -3.41
C PHE A 28 -5.17 -13.95 -3.39
N PRO A 29 -4.95 -15.26 -3.18
CA PRO A 29 -3.61 -15.84 -3.17
C PRO A 29 -2.98 -15.93 -4.57
N ASP A 30 -3.81 -16.03 -5.63
CA ASP A 30 -3.36 -16.39 -6.98
C ASP A 30 -3.37 -15.22 -7.99
N VAL A 31 -3.50 -13.98 -7.54
CA VAL A 31 -3.40 -12.83 -8.45
C VAL A 31 -1.94 -12.57 -8.79
N ASP A 32 -1.63 -12.50 -10.09
CA ASP A 32 -0.32 -12.11 -10.57
C ASP A 32 -0.06 -10.63 -10.29
N GLU A 33 0.77 -10.35 -9.30
CA GLU A 33 1.21 -9.01 -8.90
C GLU A 33 2.51 -8.57 -9.60
N THR A 34 2.90 -9.22 -10.70
CA THR A 34 4.06 -8.80 -11.49
C THR A 34 3.78 -7.43 -12.12
N PRO A 35 4.64 -6.42 -11.89
CA PRO A 35 4.47 -5.10 -12.49
C PRO A 35 4.54 -5.17 -14.02
N SER A 36 3.64 -4.44 -14.69
CA SER A 36 3.74 -4.22 -16.14
C SER A 36 4.79 -3.16 -16.44
N PRO A 37 5.38 -3.12 -17.66
CA PRO A 37 6.22 -1.99 -18.07
C PRO A 37 5.45 -0.67 -18.02
N GLY A 38 6.13 0.41 -17.66
CA GLY A 38 5.57 1.77 -17.57
C GLY A 38 5.85 2.43 -16.23
N SER A 39 5.34 3.63 -16.04
CA SER A 39 5.47 4.41 -14.80
C SER A 39 4.78 3.71 -13.61
N VAL A 40 5.25 4.01 -12.39
CA VAL A 40 4.78 3.32 -11.18
C VAL A 40 3.29 3.51 -10.93
N ASP A 41 2.71 4.66 -11.27
CA ASP A 41 1.26 4.90 -11.20
C ASP A 41 0.47 3.94 -12.09
N MET A 42 0.96 3.69 -13.32
CA MET A 42 0.33 2.73 -14.24
C MET A 42 0.51 1.29 -13.76
N GLN A 43 1.66 0.96 -13.19
CA GLN A 43 1.94 -0.36 -12.64
C GLN A 43 1.00 -0.68 -11.47
N VAL A 44 0.88 0.22 -10.49
CA VAL A 44 0.03 0.03 -9.31
C VAL A 44 -1.46 -0.06 -9.68
N LEU A 45 -1.91 0.76 -10.65
CA LEU A 45 -3.27 0.69 -11.18
C LEU A 45 -3.55 -0.65 -11.85
N SER A 46 -2.63 -1.12 -12.71
CA SER A 46 -2.76 -2.39 -13.42
C SER A 46 -2.95 -3.56 -12.45
N ILE A 47 -2.16 -3.63 -11.37
CA ILE A 47 -2.30 -4.69 -10.37
C ILE A 47 -3.61 -4.54 -9.59
N CYS A 48 -4.00 -3.33 -9.21
CA CYS A 48 -5.29 -3.08 -8.57
C CYS A 48 -6.46 -3.55 -9.46
N GLN A 49 -6.40 -3.31 -10.77
CA GLN A 49 -7.39 -3.79 -11.74
C GLN A 49 -7.37 -5.32 -11.89
N LYS A 50 -6.20 -5.97 -11.92
CA LYS A 50 -6.12 -7.44 -11.89
C LYS A 50 -6.81 -8.01 -10.65
N LYS A 51 -6.61 -7.39 -9.47
CA LYS A 51 -7.31 -7.77 -8.23
C LYS A 51 -8.83 -7.59 -8.34
N SER A 52 -9.31 -6.52 -8.97
CA SER A 52 -10.75 -6.33 -9.18
C SER A 52 -11.37 -7.39 -10.10
N GLN A 53 -10.63 -7.84 -11.10
CA GLN A 53 -11.06 -8.91 -12.01
C GLN A 53 -11.11 -10.28 -11.33
N ALA A 54 -10.36 -10.49 -10.24
CA ALA A 54 -10.40 -11.71 -9.46
C ALA A 54 -11.62 -11.79 -8.51
N VAL A 55 -12.32 -10.68 -8.30
CA VAL A 55 -13.57 -10.67 -7.51
C VAL A 55 -14.63 -11.46 -8.26
N PRO A 56 -15.28 -12.47 -7.62
CA PRO A 56 -16.35 -13.22 -8.26
C PRO A 56 -17.48 -12.30 -8.75
N GLY A 57 -18.03 -12.58 -9.93
CA GLY A 57 -19.12 -11.78 -10.49
C GLY A 57 -20.43 -11.84 -9.70
N VAL A 58 -20.59 -12.85 -8.83
CA VAL A 58 -21.73 -13.01 -7.91
C VAL A 58 -21.20 -13.15 -6.49
N HIS A 59 -21.60 -12.25 -5.62
CA HIS A 59 -21.28 -12.23 -4.20
C HIS A 59 -22.33 -11.44 -3.40
N ASP A 60 -22.37 -11.64 -2.08
CA ASP A 60 -23.36 -11.02 -1.18
C ASP A 60 -22.83 -9.73 -0.50
N PHE A 61 -21.78 -9.12 -1.05
CA PHE A 61 -21.21 -7.87 -0.51
C PHE A 61 -21.80 -6.66 -1.21
N ASP A 62 -22.20 -5.66 -0.41
CA ASP A 62 -22.68 -4.37 -0.89
C ASP A 62 -21.55 -3.52 -1.44
N LEU A 63 -20.34 -3.68 -0.85
CA LEU A 63 -19.14 -2.93 -1.21
C LEU A 63 -17.92 -3.86 -1.16
N VAL A 64 -17.10 -3.82 -2.22
CA VAL A 64 -15.83 -4.55 -2.30
C VAL A 64 -14.69 -3.56 -2.54
N ILE A 65 -13.60 -3.74 -1.81
CA ILE A 65 -12.41 -2.88 -1.88
C ILE A 65 -11.21 -3.72 -2.27
N VAL A 66 -10.53 -3.32 -3.34
CA VAL A 66 -9.22 -3.87 -3.76
C VAL A 66 -8.18 -2.76 -3.70
N CYS A 67 -6.94 -3.09 -3.34
CA CYS A 67 -5.87 -2.09 -3.25
C CYS A 67 -4.54 -2.68 -3.69
N ASP A 68 -3.70 -1.82 -4.25
CA ASP A 68 -2.28 -2.08 -4.43
C ASP A 68 -1.45 -0.88 -4.03
N THR A 69 -0.18 -1.10 -3.65
CA THR A 69 0.73 -0.03 -3.19
C THR A 69 2.15 -0.34 -3.64
N MET A 70 2.79 0.63 -4.25
CA MET A 70 4.17 0.57 -4.72
C MET A 70 4.95 1.80 -4.28
N LEU A 71 6.26 1.63 -4.05
CA LEU A 71 7.20 2.74 -3.93
C LEU A 71 7.91 2.95 -5.25
N ALA A 72 7.98 4.19 -5.71
CA ALA A 72 8.88 4.53 -6.80
C ALA A 72 10.32 4.56 -6.30
N ASP A 73 11.22 4.00 -7.10
CA ASP A 73 12.66 4.12 -6.85
C ASP A 73 13.05 5.60 -6.94
N PRO A 74 13.74 6.17 -5.94
CA PRO A 74 14.13 7.57 -5.98
C PRO A 74 15.13 7.93 -7.11
N ASP A 75 15.77 6.94 -7.73
CA ASP A 75 16.68 7.13 -8.88
C ASP A 75 16.00 6.87 -10.24
N ASP A 76 14.88 6.15 -10.26
CA ASP A 76 14.16 5.78 -11.47
C ASP A 76 12.65 5.69 -11.22
N MET A 77 11.93 6.72 -11.59
CA MET A 77 10.47 6.84 -11.34
C MET A 77 9.62 5.82 -12.11
N ASP A 78 10.20 5.13 -13.09
CA ASP A 78 9.55 4.03 -13.83
C ASP A 78 9.85 2.66 -13.19
N SER A 79 10.71 2.64 -12.18
CA SER A 79 11.06 1.43 -11.42
C SER A 79 10.43 1.46 -10.02
N SER A 80 9.81 0.36 -9.63
CA SER A 80 9.23 0.22 -8.29
C SER A 80 10.14 -0.59 -7.36
N LEU A 81 10.20 -0.18 -6.09
CA LEU A 81 10.80 -0.98 -5.03
C LEU A 81 9.74 -1.96 -4.50
N GLY A 82 9.97 -3.25 -4.75
CA GLY A 82 9.10 -4.33 -4.32
C GLY A 82 9.15 -4.59 -2.81
N LYS A 83 8.62 -5.75 -2.43
CA LYS A 83 8.72 -6.27 -1.05
C LYS A 83 10.02 -7.06 -0.94
N PRO A 84 10.92 -6.75 0.00
CA PRO A 84 12.15 -7.52 0.16
C PRO A 84 11.85 -8.94 0.60
N THR A 85 12.63 -9.89 0.09
CA THR A 85 12.46 -11.32 0.34
C THR A 85 13.32 -11.81 1.51
N ASP A 86 14.39 -11.08 1.82
CA ASP A 86 15.31 -11.42 2.91
C ASP A 86 15.89 -10.16 3.59
N THR A 87 16.69 -10.37 4.61
CA THR A 87 17.31 -9.29 5.41
C THR A 87 18.33 -8.48 4.62
N VAL A 88 18.99 -9.08 3.63
CA VAL A 88 19.99 -8.39 2.81
C VAL A 88 19.30 -7.45 1.86
N GLU A 89 18.27 -7.91 1.19
CA GLU A 89 17.44 -7.08 0.29
C GLU A 89 16.75 -5.96 1.07
N ALA A 90 16.22 -6.23 2.27
CA ALA A 90 15.66 -5.22 3.15
C ALA A 90 16.70 -4.14 3.53
N ALA A 91 17.91 -4.54 3.91
CA ALA A 91 19.00 -3.61 4.24
C ALA A 91 19.37 -2.74 3.03
N MET A 92 19.46 -3.33 1.83
CA MET A 92 19.76 -2.59 0.60
C MET A 92 18.67 -1.58 0.26
N MET A 93 17.39 -1.93 0.40
CA MET A 93 16.27 -1.02 0.16
C MET A 93 16.27 0.13 1.16
N LEU A 94 16.42 -0.15 2.46
CA LEU A 94 16.47 0.88 3.50
C LEU A 94 17.66 1.82 3.32
N HIS A 95 18.84 1.30 2.97
CA HIS A 95 20.02 2.10 2.66
C HIS A 95 19.77 3.00 1.44
N ARG A 96 19.10 2.48 0.40
CA ARG A 96 18.75 3.24 -0.82
C ARG A 96 17.79 4.40 -0.52
N LEU A 97 16.88 4.24 0.44
CA LEU A 97 15.90 5.25 0.83
C LEU A 97 16.43 6.23 1.90
N SER A 98 17.52 5.89 2.59
CA SER A 98 18.13 6.70 3.65
C SER A 98 18.55 8.08 3.16
N GLY A 99 18.14 9.12 3.88
CA GLY A 99 18.45 10.52 3.56
C GLY A 99 17.72 11.08 2.36
N ARG A 100 16.63 10.44 1.90
CA ARG A 100 15.99 10.75 0.62
C ARG A 100 14.48 10.89 0.72
N ARG A 101 13.92 11.60 -0.25
CA ARG A 101 12.48 11.60 -0.55
C ARG A 101 12.17 10.57 -1.61
N HIS A 102 11.02 9.94 -1.47
CA HIS A 102 10.48 9.00 -2.45
C HIS A 102 8.96 9.10 -2.51
N GLN A 103 8.38 8.58 -3.59
CA GLN A 103 6.94 8.54 -3.78
C GLN A 103 6.41 7.16 -3.39
N VAL A 104 5.29 7.17 -2.66
CA VAL A 104 4.47 5.99 -2.38
C VAL A 104 3.18 6.13 -3.16
N TRP A 105 2.92 5.24 -4.10
CA TRP A 105 1.73 5.21 -4.94
C TRP A 105 0.75 4.17 -4.42
N SER A 106 -0.50 4.55 -4.25
CA SER A 106 -1.59 3.63 -3.92
C SER A 106 -2.72 3.74 -4.93
N ALA A 107 -3.15 2.58 -5.45
CA ALA A 107 -4.36 2.44 -6.22
C ALA A 107 -5.41 1.70 -5.38
N THR A 108 -6.63 2.22 -5.38
CA THR A 108 -7.79 1.65 -4.67
C THR A 108 -8.96 1.54 -5.63
N GLY A 109 -9.47 0.33 -5.80
CA GLY A 109 -10.72 0.07 -6.52
C GLY A 109 -11.84 -0.17 -5.52
N ILE A 110 -12.96 0.52 -5.71
CA ILE A 110 -14.18 0.36 -4.92
C ILE A 110 -15.30 -0.09 -5.87
N GLN A 111 -15.89 -1.25 -5.57
CA GLN A 111 -17.10 -1.71 -6.25
C GLN A 111 -18.31 -1.39 -5.38
N LEU A 112 -19.25 -0.67 -5.97
CA LEU A 112 -20.56 -0.39 -5.38
C LEU A 112 -21.64 -0.68 -6.43
N GLN A 113 -22.67 -1.43 -6.06
CA GLN A 113 -23.73 -1.83 -6.98
C GLN A 113 -23.22 -2.47 -8.28
N GLY A 114 -22.16 -3.27 -8.21
CA GLY A 114 -21.55 -3.95 -9.34
C GLY A 114 -20.65 -3.08 -10.22
N GLN A 115 -20.51 -1.79 -9.93
CA GLN A 115 -19.66 -0.88 -10.71
C GLN A 115 -18.36 -0.55 -9.97
N TRP A 116 -17.24 -0.63 -10.67
CA TRP A 116 -15.93 -0.28 -10.17
C TRP A 116 -15.60 1.19 -10.39
N LYS A 117 -15.09 1.85 -9.36
CA LYS A 117 -14.40 3.14 -9.44
C LYS A 117 -12.98 2.98 -8.91
N PHE A 118 -11.99 3.51 -9.64
CA PHE A 118 -10.58 3.44 -9.27
C PHE A 118 -10.06 4.82 -8.91
N PHE A 119 -9.23 4.85 -7.87
CA PHE A 119 -8.53 6.02 -7.37
C PHE A 119 -7.05 5.71 -7.36
N ILE A 120 -6.23 6.67 -7.79
CA ILE A 120 -4.77 6.55 -7.80
C ILE A 120 -4.21 7.83 -7.21
N GLU A 121 -3.40 7.69 -6.19
CA GLU A 121 -2.73 8.82 -5.55
C GLU A 121 -1.33 8.46 -5.13
N HIS A 122 -0.49 9.49 -4.96
CA HIS A 122 0.81 9.35 -4.35
C HIS A 122 0.95 10.24 -3.11
N ALA A 123 1.87 9.84 -2.27
CA ALA A 123 2.37 10.61 -1.15
C ALA A 123 3.89 10.70 -1.23
N ILE A 124 4.47 11.78 -0.75
CA ILE A 124 5.92 11.95 -0.66
C ILE A 124 6.33 11.73 0.80
N VAL A 125 7.21 10.76 1.01
CA VAL A 125 7.81 10.44 2.29
C VAL A 125 9.30 10.80 2.25
N GLU A 126 9.79 11.46 3.30
CA GLU A 126 11.20 11.72 3.52
C GLU A 126 11.72 10.85 4.65
N ILE A 127 12.83 10.16 4.40
CA ILE A 127 13.55 9.39 5.41
C ILE A 127 14.83 10.15 5.78
N ASP A 128 15.08 10.28 7.07
CA ASP A 128 16.32 10.87 7.59
C ASP A 128 17.54 10.03 7.18
N SER A 129 18.73 10.63 7.18
CA SER A 129 19.96 9.88 6.98
C SER A 129 20.14 8.88 8.12
N LEU A 130 20.03 7.59 7.82
CA LEU A 130 20.13 6.51 8.79
C LEU A 130 21.60 6.15 9.04
N THR A 131 21.97 5.93 10.31
CA THR A 131 23.26 5.33 10.66
C THR A 131 23.23 3.82 10.45
N ASP A 132 24.40 3.18 10.46
CA ASP A 132 24.50 1.72 10.33
C ASP A 132 23.76 1.01 11.48
N GLU A 133 23.82 1.55 12.71
CA GLU A 133 23.12 1.00 13.86
C GLU A 133 21.60 1.07 13.69
N GLN A 134 21.09 2.20 13.15
CA GLN A 134 19.66 2.38 12.88
C GLN A 134 19.17 1.44 11.76
N LEU A 135 19.98 1.25 10.71
CA LEU A 135 19.69 0.27 9.66
C LEU A 135 19.61 -1.15 10.23
N VAL A 136 20.57 -1.53 11.09
CA VAL A 136 20.56 -2.85 11.76
C VAL A 136 19.33 -2.99 12.65
N GLU A 137 18.96 -1.96 13.45
CA GLU A 137 17.74 -1.97 14.27
C GLU A 137 16.50 -2.23 13.42
N LEU A 138 16.34 -1.49 12.32
CA LEU A 138 15.19 -1.61 11.42
C LEU A 138 15.11 -3.00 10.76
N VAL A 139 16.24 -3.55 10.32
CA VAL A 139 16.29 -4.89 9.73
C VAL A 139 15.95 -5.98 10.76
N LEU A 140 16.51 -5.89 11.97
CA LEU A 140 16.25 -6.84 13.05
C LEU A 140 14.82 -6.76 13.60
N SER A 141 14.14 -5.61 13.46
CA SER A 141 12.73 -5.45 13.86
C SER A 141 11.78 -6.30 13.03
N GLU A 142 12.24 -6.81 11.87
CA GLU A 142 11.43 -7.55 10.89
C GLU A 142 10.18 -6.80 10.39
N SER A 143 10.04 -5.51 10.71
CA SER A 143 8.90 -4.67 10.27
C SER A 143 8.82 -4.49 8.75
N TRP A 144 9.90 -4.78 8.04
CA TRP A 144 10.00 -4.74 6.58
C TRP A 144 9.24 -5.87 5.89
N LYS A 145 8.97 -6.99 6.57
CA LYS A 145 8.32 -8.16 5.97
C LYS A 145 6.95 -7.81 5.37
N GLY A 146 6.77 -8.16 4.09
CA GLY A 146 5.55 -7.91 3.34
C GLY A 146 5.26 -6.43 3.03
N LYS A 147 6.22 -5.54 3.19
CA LYS A 147 6.07 -4.10 2.93
C LYS A 147 6.88 -3.69 1.70
N ALA A 148 6.24 -2.96 0.77
CA ALA A 148 6.95 -2.34 -0.35
C ALA A 148 8.00 -1.36 0.17
N GLY A 149 9.20 -1.36 -0.43
CA GLY A 149 10.33 -0.54 0.02
C GLY A 149 10.95 -0.97 1.35
N GLY A 150 10.45 -2.05 1.97
CA GLY A 150 11.05 -2.61 3.18
C GLY A 150 10.79 -1.83 4.47
N TYR A 151 9.75 -0.98 4.55
CA TYR A 151 9.45 -0.25 5.78
C TYR A 151 7.95 -0.07 6.06
N ASP A 152 7.65 0.29 7.29
CA ASP A 152 6.31 0.66 7.76
C ASP A 152 6.35 2.02 8.45
N LEU A 153 5.65 3.02 7.90
CA LEU A 153 5.58 4.35 8.48
C LEU A 153 4.89 4.34 9.86
N ALA A 154 3.91 3.47 10.05
CA ALA A 154 3.23 3.26 11.33
C ALA A 154 4.04 2.39 12.32
N GLY A 155 5.19 1.86 11.90
CA GLY A 155 6.08 1.01 12.67
C GLY A 155 7.39 1.71 13.09
N PRO A 156 8.47 0.94 13.31
CA PRO A 156 9.76 1.46 13.76
C PRO A 156 10.36 2.56 12.89
N MET A 157 10.08 2.54 11.56
CA MET A 157 10.55 3.58 10.64
C MET A 157 9.93 4.95 10.93
N GLY A 158 8.75 5.03 11.55
CA GLY A 158 8.11 6.31 11.87
C GLY A 158 8.94 7.25 12.73
N LYS A 159 9.99 6.76 13.40
CA LYS A 159 10.96 7.59 14.13
C LYS A 159 11.87 8.39 13.20
N TYR A 160 12.07 7.89 11.96
CA TYR A 160 13.06 8.40 11.00
C TYR A 160 12.42 8.87 9.70
N ALA A 161 11.12 8.71 9.55
CA ALA A 161 10.39 9.05 8.33
C ALA A 161 9.25 10.02 8.64
N ARG A 162 8.97 10.91 7.68
CA ARG A 162 7.85 11.85 7.78
C ARG A 162 7.16 12.02 6.44
N LEU A 163 5.86 12.18 6.51
CA LEU A 163 5.02 12.54 5.38
C LEU A 163 5.28 14.02 5.02
N ILE A 164 5.66 14.28 3.77
CA ILE A 164 5.92 15.62 3.24
C ILE A 164 4.73 16.13 2.45
N GLU A 165 4.09 15.26 1.67
CA GLU A 165 2.96 15.59 0.81
C GLU A 165 2.03 14.39 0.66
N GLY A 166 0.73 14.64 0.41
CA GLY A 166 -0.27 13.60 0.27
C GLY A 166 -0.89 13.19 1.61
N SER A 167 -1.52 12.02 1.66
CA SER A 167 -2.20 11.50 2.83
C SER A 167 -1.47 10.30 3.47
N GLU A 168 -1.60 10.16 4.78
CA GLU A 168 -1.09 8.99 5.49
C GLU A 168 -1.79 7.70 5.01
N ALA A 169 -3.09 7.77 4.69
CA ALA A 169 -3.84 6.66 4.13
C ALA A 169 -3.20 6.13 2.84
N THR A 170 -2.71 7.03 1.96
CA THR A 170 -1.99 6.65 0.74
C THR A 170 -0.70 5.90 1.05
N VAL A 171 0.08 6.33 2.04
CA VAL A 171 1.30 5.61 2.47
C VAL A 171 0.97 4.25 3.08
N LEU A 172 -0.11 4.17 3.84
CA LEU A 172 -0.55 2.93 4.48
C LEU A 172 -1.29 1.98 3.52
N GLY A 173 -1.66 2.45 2.34
CA GLY A 173 -2.07 1.58 1.25
C GLY A 173 -3.50 1.74 0.74
N ILE A 174 -4.16 2.86 1.03
CA ILE A 174 -5.47 3.24 0.49
C ILE A 174 -5.35 4.66 -0.06
N ALA A 175 -5.70 4.88 -1.33
CA ALA A 175 -5.71 6.22 -1.93
C ALA A 175 -6.59 7.17 -1.08
N GLY A 176 -6.12 8.39 -0.82
CA GLY A 176 -6.79 9.34 0.08
C GLY A 176 -8.21 9.67 -0.35
N GLU A 177 -8.44 9.98 -1.64
CA GLU A 177 -9.81 10.20 -2.16
C GLU A 177 -10.72 8.97 -2.00
N ALA A 178 -10.16 7.76 -2.09
CA ALA A 178 -10.91 6.53 -1.81
C ALA A 178 -11.28 6.44 -0.32
N MET A 179 -10.35 6.84 0.57
CA MET A 179 -10.62 6.87 2.01
C MET A 179 -11.71 7.88 2.37
N GLU A 180 -11.67 9.08 1.81
CA GLU A 180 -12.72 10.10 1.98
C GLU A 180 -14.11 9.58 1.52
N LEU A 181 -14.15 8.87 0.38
CA LEU A 181 -15.38 8.24 -0.08
C LEU A 181 -15.87 7.17 0.90
N LEU A 182 -14.97 6.32 1.42
CA LEU A 182 -15.33 5.26 2.38
C LEU A 182 -15.82 5.85 3.71
N GLU A 183 -15.22 6.92 4.20
CA GLU A 183 -15.67 7.66 5.37
C GLU A 183 -17.10 8.18 5.21
N SER A 184 -17.50 8.58 4.00
CA SER A 184 -18.86 9.03 3.73
C SER A 184 -19.95 7.95 3.88
N PHE A 185 -19.56 6.67 3.93
CA PHE A 185 -20.46 5.52 4.15
C PHE A 185 -20.49 5.06 5.62
N SER A 186 -19.60 5.57 6.47
CA SER A 186 -19.50 5.20 7.89
C SER A 186 -20.42 6.07 8.75
N PHE A 187 -21.71 5.77 8.76
CA PHE A 187 -22.70 6.41 9.64
C PHE A 187 -23.42 5.37 10.48
#